data_6771393b2f639cf4d7d57c0a25307cb0
#
_entry.id   6771393b2f639cf4d7d57c0a25307cb0
#
_cell.length_a   1.000
_cell.length_b   1.000
_cell.length_c   1.000
_cell.angle_alpha   90.00
_cell.angle_beta   90.00
_cell.angle_gamma   90.00
#
_symmetry.space_group_name_H-M   'P 1'
#
loop_
_entity.id
_entity.type
_entity.pdbx_description
1 polymer ?
#
loop_
_entity_poly.entity_id
_entity_poly.type
_entity_poly.pdbx_seq_one_letter_code
_entity_poly.pdbx_strand_id
1 'polypeptide(L)'
;MIKGTTQGTVTDLDGNFTLEISAGATLVISYVGYKTQEIKVGNQQKLSITVEADNKLLDEVVVVGYGVVKKSDLTGSVGSVKSETISAKGATSVVESLQGQVAGVNISQSSSRAGDGFNIQIRGKSSLNGGNPLYVIDGVVCENMDFLNPMDIEKVDILKDASSTAIYGSRATNGVVMITTKKGDKDVAKTTISYDGYYGVKTKANMPDFMEGDDFMKFRFSRYLVSSMDASSGMTNWEMTDANFLNFWGNGSQIVKDMYLNNNYTDWVDIVTRNGSQQNHFINISGNAKNITYRVGLGYQ
;
A
#
# COMPACT_ATOMS: atom_id res chain seq x y z
N MET A 1 17.10 2.10 -36.74
CA MET A 1 15.98 1.64 -37.57
C MET A 1 15.85 2.54 -38.78
N ILE A 2 15.65 2.01 -39.96
CA ILE A 2 15.45 2.79 -41.17
C ILE A 2 14.02 3.27 -41.25
N LYS A 3 13.79 4.58 -41.41
CA LYS A 3 12.44 5.19 -41.43
C LYS A 3 11.59 4.57 -42.54
N GLY A 4 10.37 4.13 -42.17
CA GLY A 4 9.43 3.51 -43.11
C GLY A 4 9.68 2.03 -43.40
N THR A 5 10.63 1.38 -42.75
CA THR A 5 10.91 -0.06 -42.88
C THR A 5 10.94 -0.75 -41.53
N THR A 6 10.94 -2.07 -41.51
CA THR A 6 11.15 -2.88 -40.29
C THR A 6 12.63 -3.21 -40.07
N GLN A 7 13.53 -2.72 -40.89
CA GLN A 7 14.95 -3.02 -40.84
C GLN A 7 15.63 -2.11 -39.76
N GLY A 8 16.29 -2.74 -38.79
CA GLY A 8 16.97 -2.06 -37.71
C GLY A 8 18.03 -2.92 -37.07
N THR A 9 18.84 -2.30 -36.23
CA THR A 9 19.86 -2.97 -35.41
C THR A 9 19.88 -2.35 -34.01
N VAL A 10 20.49 -3.02 -33.05
CA VAL A 10 20.80 -2.51 -31.71
C VAL A 10 22.28 -2.28 -31.56
N THR A 11 22.68 -1.36 -30.70
CA THR A 11 24.05 -1.12 -30.34
C THR A 11 24.61 -2.21 -29.43
N ASP A 12 25.92 -2.48 -29.53
CA ASP A 12 26.65 -3.25 -28.54
C ASP A 12 26.90 -2.46 -27.24
N LEU A 13 27.63 -3.07 -26.27
CA LEU A 13 27.92 -2.46 -24.97
C LEU A 13 28.81 -1.18 -25.10
N ASP A 14 29.56 -1.06 -26.17
CA ASP A 14 30.44 0.08 -26.46
C ASP A 14 29.74 1.16 -27.34
N GLY A 15 28.44 0.93 -27.63
CA GLY A 15 27.64 1.85 -28.44
C GLY A 15 27.86 1.75 -29.95
N ASN A 16 28.57 0.71 -30.45
CA ASN A 16 28.79 0.52 -31.89
C ASN A 16 27.59 -0.25 -32.49
N PHE A 17 27.30 0.07 -33.74
CA PHE A 17 26.29 -0.65 -34.54
C PHE A 17 26.73 -0.75 -35.99
N THR A 18 26.26 -1.76 -36.68
CA THR A 18 26.42 -1.96 -38.09
C THR A 18 25.06 -2.14 -38.74
N LEU A 19 24.80 -1.38 -39.80
CA LEU A 19 23.54 -1.45 -40.53
C LEU A 19 23.76 -1.18 -41.99
N GLU A 20 23.31 -2.05 -42.86
CA GLU A 20 23.33 -1.81 -44.30
C GLU A 20 22.16 -0.89 -44.68
N ILE A 21 22.51 0.27 -45.20
CA ILE A 21 21.56 1.34 -45.52
C ILE A 21 21.91 1.99 -46.87
N SER A 22 20.90 2.27 -47.67
CA SER A 22 21.08 2.99 -48.94
C SER A 22 21.36 4.47 -48.71
N ALA A 23 22.25 5.07 -49.53
CA ALA A 23 22.50 6.49 -49.49
C ALA A 23 21.20 7.31 -49.64
N GLY A 24 21.01 8.31 -48.81
CA GLY A 24 19.84 9.17 -48.81
C GLY A 24 18.68 8.69 -47.92
N ALA A 25 18.75 7.48 -47.35
CA ALA A 25 17.74 7.01 -46.37
C ALA A 25 17.86 7.73 -45.05
N THR A 26 16.78 7.79 -44.29
CA THR A 26 16.71 8.40 -42.96
C THR A 26 16.82 7.33 -41.88
N LEU A 27 17.79 7.45 -41.01
CA LEU A 27 17.98 6.59 -39.84
C LEU A 27 17.26 7.21 -38.65
N VAL A 28 16.41 6.43 -38.00
CA VAL A 28 15.72 6.80 -36.76
C VAL A 28 16.44 6.12 -35.58
N ILE A 29 16.94 6.92 -34.66
CA ILE A 29 17.65 6.47 -33.47
C ILE A 29 16.76 6.79 -32.27
N SER A 30 16.47 5.77 -31.48
CA SER A 30 15.70 5.89 -30.25
C SER A 30 16.34 5.08 -29.12
N TYR A 31 16.40 5.67 -27.95
CA TYR A 31 16.85 5.00 -26.74
C TYR A 31 16.03 5.54 -25.56
N VAL A 32 15.77 4.70 -24.57
CA VAL A 32 14.98 5.08 -23.40
C VAL A 32 15.67 6.21 -22.63
N GLY A 33 14.97 7.32 -22.41
CA GLY A 33 15.53 8.51 -21.74
C GLY A 33 16.25 9.49 -22.66
N TYR A 34 16.25 9.28 -23.98
CA TYR A 34 16.88 10.17 -24.96
C TYR A 34 15.88 10.57 -26.05
N LYS A 35 16.08 11.80 -26.59
CA LYS A 35 15.26 12.30 -27.71
C LYS A 35 15.46 11.42 -28.94
N THR A 36 14.37 11.00 -29.54
CA THR A 36 14.42 10.31 -30.84
C THR A 36 14.97 11.28 -31.87
N GLN A 37 16.02 10.86 -32.56
CA GLN A 37 16.68 11.67 -33.62
C GLN A 37 16.48 10.99 -34.98
N GLU A 38 16.24 11.83 -35.98
CA GLU A 38 16.21 11.41 -37.39
C GLU A 38 17.38 11.99 -38.15
N ILE A 39 18.24 11.13 -38.71
CA ILE A 39 19.46 11.52 -39.39
C ILE A 39 19.41 11.00 -40.81
N LYS A 40 19.60 11.90 -41.78
CA LYS A 40 19.70 11.55 -43.17
C LYS A 40 21.11 11.03 -43.47
N VAL A 41 21.21 9.78 -43.90
CA VAL A 41 22.50 9.15 -44.16
C VAL A 41 23.00 9.53 -45.55
N GLY A 42 24.21 10.11 -45.60
CA GLY A 42 24.91 10.41 -46.85
C GLY A 42 25.73 9.22 -47.35
N ASN A 43 26.80 9.48 -48.08
CA ASN A 43 27.75 8.47 -48.63
C ASN A 43 28.85 8.09 -47.61
N GLN A 44 28.67 8.39 -46.34
CA GLN A 44 29.69 8.16 -45.32
C GLN A 44 29.69 6.72 -44.86
N GLN A 45 30.86 6.08 -44.75
CA GLN A 45 31.02 4.73 -44.25
C GLN A 45 31.00 4.64 -42.71
N LYS A 46 31.23 5.73 -42.00
CA LYS A 46 31.16 5.82 -40.54
C LYS A 46 30.32 7.03 -40.13
N LEU A 47 29.40 6.80 -39.24
CA LEU A 47 28.53 7.82 -38.69
C LEU A 47 28.65 7.82 -37.16
N SER A 48 29.06 8.94 -36.60
CA SER A 48 29.07 9.17 -35.14
C SER A 48 27.85 9.99 -34.76
N ILE A 49 27.06 9.47 -33.82
CA ILE A 49 25.81 10.07 -33.40
C ILE A 49 25.86 10.32 -31.92
N THR A 50 25.65 11.57 -31.52
CA THR A 50 25.49 11.95 -30.13
C THR A 50 24.01 12.07 -29.83
N VAL A 51 23.49 11.25 -28.91
CA VAL A 51 22.10 11.32 -28.48
C VAL A 51 21.95 12.33 -27.34
N GLU A 52 20.96 13.21 -27.43
CA GLU A 52 20.64 14.17 -26.39
C GLU A 52 19.68 13.52 -25.40
N ALA A 53 19.97 13.63 -24.10
CA ALA A 53 19.03 13.19 -23.07
C ALA A 53 17.69 13.92 -23.26
N ASP A 54 16.61 13.17 -23.26
CA ASP A 54 15.27 13.74 -23.22
C ASP A 54 15.00 14.20 -21.79
N ASN A 55 15.41 15.43 -21.49
CA ASN A 55 15.09 16.11 -20.23
C ASN A 55 13.62 16.55 -20.15
N LYS A 56 12.74 16.03 -20.97
CA LYS A 56 11.34 15.91 -20.58
C LYS A 56 11.29 14.94 -19.41
N LEU A 57 11.69 15.42 -18.23
CA LEU A 57 11.06 15.01 -17.00
C LEU A 57 9.58 14.94 -17.34
N LEU A 58 9.00 13.76 -17.28
CA LEU A 58 7.54 13.63 -17.27
C LEU A 58 7.13 14.59 -16.16
N ASP A 59 6.66 15.78 -16.54
CA ASP A 59 6.17 16.76 -15.60
C ASP A 59 5.07 16.07 -14.82
N GLU A 60 5.40 15.58 -13.63
CA GLU A 60 4.49 14.89 -12.77
C GLU A 60 3.42 15.92 -12.40
N VAL A 61 2.27 15.80 -13.01
CA VAL A 61 1.13 16.69 -12.78
C VAL A 61 0.32 16.18 -11.61
N VAL A 62 -0.03 17.08 -10.71
CA VAL A 62 -0.91 16.80 -9.58
C VAL A 62 -2.23 17.52 -9.84
N VAL A 63 -3.33 16.80 -9.68
CA VAL A 63 -4.66 17.42 -9.72
C VAL A 63 -4.81 18.19 -8.41
N VAL A 64 -5.02 19.48 -8.47
CA VAL A 64 -5.22 20.34 -7.28
C VAL A 64 -6.54 21.06 -7.43
N GLY A 65 -7.50 20.73 -6.60
CA GLY A 65 -8.82 21.36 -6.64
C GLY A 65 -9.53 21.21 -7.98
N TYR A 66 -9.74 22.31 -8.65
CA TYR A 66 -10.45 22.36 -9.94
C TYR A 66 -9.51 22.39 -11.15
N GLY A 67 -8.21 22.12 -10.96
CA GLY A 67 -7.22 22.21 -12.03
C GLY A 67 -6.10 21.19 -11.90
N VAL A 68 -5.33 21.06 -12.98
CA VAL A 68 -4.11 20.25 -13.03
C VAL A 68 -2.93 21.19 -12.97
N VAL A 69 -2.07 21.05 -11.95
CA VAL A 69 -0.87 21.86 -11.73
C VAL A 69 0.34 20.96 -11.78
N LYS A 70 1.46 21.44 -12.33
CA LYS A 70 2.70 20.69 -12.29
C LYS A 70 3.17 20.54 -10.84
N LYS A 71 3.66 19.36 -10.48
CA LYS A 71 4.20 19.10 -9.14
C LYS A 71 5.33 20.06 -8.77
N SER A 72 6.13 20.47 -9.76
CA SER A 72 7.18 21.50 -9.61
C SER A 72 6.65 22.87 -9.19
N ASP A 73 5.42 23.19 -9.54
CA ASP A 73 4.81 24.50 -9.29
C ASP A 73 4.07 24.52 -7.94
N LEU A 74 3.95 23.36 -7.27
CA LEU A 74 3.39 23.28 -5.93
C LEU A 74 4.47 23.60 -4.90
N THR A 75 4.27 24.68 -4.17
CA THR A 75 5.13 25.08 -3.05
C THR A 75 5.01 24.18 -1.82
N GLY A 76 4.01 23.29 -1.80
CA GLY A 76 3.70 22.38 -0.70
C GLY A 76 4.29 20.98 -0.88
N SER A 77 4.48 20.28 0.25
CA SER A 77 4.94 18.88 0.26
C SER A 77 3.81 17.94 -0.14
N VAL A 78 3.88 17.40 -1.34
CA VAL A 78 2.92 16.41 -1.87
C VAL A 78 3.61 15.06 -1.94
N GLY A 79 2.98 14.05 -1.34
CA GLY A 79 3.39 12.65 -1.50
C GLY A 79 2.57 11.99 -2.59
N SER A 80 3.22 11.40 -3.59
CA SER A 80 2.55 10.71 -4.70
C SER A 80 2.87 9.23 -4.70
N VAL A 81 1.86 8.37 -4.89
CA VAL A 81 2.01 6.92 -5.04
C VAL A 81 1.34 6.52 -6.36
N LYS A 82 2.08 5.80 -7.21
CA LYS A 82 1.62 5.38 -8.54
C LYS A 82 0.95 4.02 -8.50
N SER A 83 0.18 3.73 -9.55
CA SER A 83 -0.54 2.48 -9.77
C SER A 83 0.33 1.23 -9.58
N GLU A 84 1.56 1.24 -10.10
CA GLU A 84 2.47 0.09 -10.02
C GLU A 84 2.79 -0.28 -8.57
N THR A 85 3.01 0.72 -7.72
CA THR A 85 3.30 0.51 -6.30
C THR A 85 2.07 0.01 -5.54
N ILE A 86 0.88 0.50 -5.93
CA ILE A 86 -0.40 0.13 -5.33
C ILE A 86 -0.72 -1.33 -5.66
N SER A 87 -0.62 -1.72 -6.92
CA SER A 87 -0.93 -3.07 -7.39
C SER A 87 0.08 -4.12 -6.94
N ALA A 88 1.37 -3.77 -6.81
CA ALA A 88 2.43 -4.69 -6.42
C ALA A 88 2.26 -5.27 -5.00
N LYS A 89 1.54 -4.58 -4.12
CA LYS A 89 1.33 -5.05 -2.74
C LYS A 89 0.24 -6.12 -2.60
N GLY A 90 -0.61 -6.33 -3.60
CA GLY A 90 -1.75 -7.24 -3.49
C GLY A 90 -2.70 -6.87 -2.34
N ALA A 91 -2.77 -5.59 -2.00
CA ALA A 91 -3.60 -5.09 -0.90
C ALA A 91 -5.09 -5.17 -1.27
N THR A 92 -5.91 -5.48 -0.28
CA THR A 92 -7.38 -5.51 -0.45
C THR A 92 -7.99 -4.12 -0.43
N SER A 93 -7.31 -3.15 0.18
CA SER A 93 -7.76 -1.77 0.32
C SER A 93 -6.73 -0.80 -0.24
N VAL A 94 -7.22 0.31 -0.79
CA VAL A 94 -6.37 1.43 -1.21
C VAL A 94 -5.54 1.94 -0.06
N VAL A 95 -6.14 2.07 1.12
CA VAL A 95 -5.46 2.54 2.34
C VAL A 95 -4.31 1.62 2.72
N GLU A 96 -4.54 0.32 2.72
CA GLU A 96 -3.51 -0.69 3.00
C GLU A 96 -2.32 -0.56 2.03
N SER A 97 -2.59 -0.33 0.75
CA SER A 97 -1.55 -0.18 -0.26
C SER A 97 -0.64 1.04 -0.03
N LEU A 98 -1.17 2.11 0.58
CA LEU A 98 -0.44 3.34 0.88
C LEU A 98 0.46 3.23 2.12
N GLN A 99 0.28 2.21 2.97
CA GLN A 99 1.03 2.07 4.21
C GLN A 99 2.55 2.00 3.96
N GLY A 100 3.30 2.90 4.62
CA GLY A 100 4.76 3.00 4.49
C GLY A 100 5.26 3.62 3.18
N GLN A 101 4.38 4.10 2.29
CA GLN A 101 4.78 4.67 1.00
C GLN A 101 5.02 6.17 1.04
N VAL A 102 4.41 6.88 1.98
CA VAL A 102 4.48 8.34 2.04
C VAL A 102 4.97 8.81 3.40
N ALA A 103 6.06 9.56 3.41
CA ALA A 103 6.59 10.14 4.65
C ALA A 103 5.59 11.08 5.31
N GLY A 104 5.43 11.00 6.64
CA GLY A 104 4.49 11.81 7.41
C GLY A 104 3.03 11.35 7.32
N VAL A 105 2.77 10.19 6.74
CA VAL A 105 1.46 9.53 6.72
C VAL A 105 1.55 8.26 7.56
N ASN A 106 0.77 8.20 8.62
CA ASN A 106 0.64 7.02 9.46
C ASN A 106 -0.66 6.31 9.14
N ILE A 107 -0.57 5.04 8.77
CA ILE A 107 -1.71 4.20 8.48
C ILE A 107 -1.68 3.03 9.45
N SER A 108 -2.73 2.92 10.24
CA SER A 108 -2.90 1.85 11.22
C SER A 108 -4.24 1.15 10.99
N GLN A 109 -4.24 -0.15 11.13
CA GLN A 109 -5.47 -0.92 11.11
C GLN A 109 -6.24 -0.70 12.41
N SER A 110 -7.56 -0.51 12.32
CA SER A 110 -8.41 -0.25 13.48
C SER A 110 -8.51 -1.46 14.41
N SER A 111 -8.54 -2.65 13.86
CA SER A 111 -8.46 -3.94 14.57
C SER A 111 -7.85 -5.02 13.67
N SER A 112 -7.54 -6.19 14.25
CA SER A 112 -7.05 -7.34 13.50
C SER A 112 -8.15 -8.15 12.82
N ARG A 113 -9.41 -7.69 12.85
CA ARG A 113 -10.53 -8.39 12.22
C ARG A 113 -10.52 -8.16 10.72
N ALA A 114 -10.89 -9.19 9.98
CA ALA A 114 -11.09 -9.06 8.54
C ALA A 114 -12.27 -8.11 8.27
N GLY A 115 -12.07 -7.14 7.37
CA GLY A 115 -13.08 -6.15 7.01
C GLY A 115 -13.11 -4.89 7.88
N ASP A 116 -12.32 -4.83 8.95
CA ASP A 116 -12.18 -3.58 9.70
C ASP A 116 -11.34 -2.57 8.91
N GLY A 117 -11.77 -1.30 8.97
CA GLY A 117 -11.16 -0.21 8.24
C GLY A 117 -9.77 0.19 8.76
N PHE A 118 -9.11 1.04 8.00
CA PHE A 118 -7.83 1.62 8.34
C PHE A 118 -8.00 3.07 8.77
N ASN A 119 -7.23 3.50 9.76
CA ASN A 119 -7.08 4.89 10.15
C ASN A 119 -5.91 5.52 9.42
N ILE A 120 -6.16 6.64 8.75
CA ILE A 120 -5.12 7.45 8.11
C ILE A 120 -4.91 8.72 8.94
N GLN A 121 -3.66 8.99 9.29
CA GLN A 121 -3.26 10.23 9.94
C GLN A 121 -2.14 10.90 9.14
N ILE A 122 -2.36 12.14 8.76
CA ILE A 122 -1.39 12.96 8.04
C ILE A 122 -0.80 13.97 9.02
N ARG A 123 0.53 13.86 9.27
CA ARG A 123 1.26 14.72 10.24
C ARG A 123 0.73 14.69 11.68
N GLY A 124 0.07 13.61 12.08
CA GLY A 124 -0.47 13.39 13.42
C GLY A 124 -1.92 13.86 13.59
N LYS A 125 -2.37 13.90 14.84
CA LYS A 125 -3.74 14.31 15.18
C LYS A 125 -3.77 15.82 15.39
N SER A 126 -4.58 16.53 14.61
CA SER A 126 -4.82 17.96 14.77
C SER A 126 -5.93 18.29 15.77
N SER A 127 -6.73 17.30 16.17
CA SER A 127 -7.86 17.46 17.11
C SER A 127 -7.93 16.30 18.09
N LEU A 128 -8.36 16.57 19.32
CA LEU A 128 -8.62 15.54 20.33
C LEU A 128 -9.75 14.60 19.94
N ASN A 129 -10.73 15.08 19.18
CA ASN A 129 -11.85 14.28 18.71
C ASN A 129 -11.52 13.44 17.45
N GLY A 130 -10.24 13.36 17.07
CA GLY A 130 -9.81 12.70 15.84
C GLY A 130 -10.03 13.60 14.62
N GLY A 131 -9.84 13.05 13.46
CA GLY A 131 -10.08 13.71 12.19
C GLY A 131 -9.48 12.87 11.07
N ASN A 132 -10.34 12.34 10.24
CA ASN A 132 -9.91 11.71 9.00
C ASN A 132 -9.48 12.78 8.01
N PRO A 133 -8.53 12.48 7.10
CA PRO A 133 -8.25 13.35 5.98
C PRO A 133 -9.48 13.47 5.08
N LEU A 134 -9.51 14.52 4.28
CA LEU A 134 -10.52 14.68 3.26
C LEU A 134 -10.17 13.79 2.06
N TYR A 135 -11.13 13.01 1.58
CA TYR A 135 -10.96 12.20 0.38
C TYR A 135 -11.53 12.92 -0.83
N VAL A 136 -10.74 12.98 -1.91
CA VAL A 136 -11.16 13.58 -3.19
C VAL A 136 -10.87 12.59 -4.30
N ILE A 137 -11.93 12.08 -4.92
CA ILE A 137 -11.84 11.05 -5.95
C ILE A 137 -12.27 11.69 -7.27
N ASP A 138 -11.36 11.75 -8.23
CA ASP A 138 -11.56 12.41 -9.54
C ASP A 138 -12.16 13.82 -9.43
N GLY A 139 -11.76 14.56 -8.40
CA GLY A 139 -12.25 15.91 -8.13
C GLY A 139 -13.53 15.99 -7.29
N VAL A 140 -14.14 14.87 -6.95
CA VAL A 140 -15.35 14.81 -6.11
C VAL A 140 -14.96 14.50 -4.66
N VAL A 141 -15.49 15.28 -3.72
CA VAL A 141 -15.29 15.06 -2.28
C VAL A 141 -16.15 13.90 -1.81
N CYS A 142 -15.51 12.92 -1.19
CA CYS A 142 -16.14 11.71 -0.66
C CYS A 142 -15.87 11.58 0.86
N GLU A 143 -16.74 10.87 1.57
CA GLU A 143 -16.58 10.62 3.01
C GLU A 143 -15.58 9.50 3.29
N ASN A 144 -15.50 8.49 2.42
CA ASN A 144 -14.59 7.37 2.49
C ASN A 144 -14.15 6.94 1.08
N MET A 145 -13.26 5.99 1.01
CA MET A 145 -12.76 5.41 -0.25
C MET A 145 -12.86 3.87 -0.28
N ASP A 146 -13.64 3.28 0.61
CA ASP A 146 -13.71 1.82 0.81
C ASP A 146 -14.32 1.09 -0.40
N PHE A 147 -15.10 1.82 -1.21
CA PHE A 147 -15.70 1.29 -2.43
C PHE A 147 -14.73 1.20 -3.62
N LEU A 148 -13.52 1.80 -3.50
CA LEU A 148 -12.55 1.79 -4.59
C LEU A 148 -11.74 0.50 -4.62
N ASN A 149 -11.65 -0.09 -5.80
CA ASN A 149 -10.71 -1.18 -6.01
C ASN A 149 -9.29 -0.59 -6.26
N PRO A 150 -8.24 -1.08 -5.56
CA PRO A 150 -6.86 -0.63 -5.80
C PRO A 150 -6.42 -0.73 -7.26
N MET A 151 -6.94 -1.70 -8.01
CA MET A 151 -6.61 -1.90 -9.43
C MET A 151 -7.15 -0.80 -10.36
N ASP A 152 -8.18 -0.05 -9.92
CA ASP A 152 -8.73 1.07 -10.69
C ASP A 152 -7.96 2.38 -10.49
N ILE A 153 -7.01 2.41 -9.58
CA ILE A 153 -6.29 3.63 -9.24
C ILE A 153 -5.11 3.83 -10.18
N GLU A 154 -5.02 5.03 -10.75
CA GLU A 154 -3.87 5.50 -11.52
C GLU A 154 -2.78 6.04 -10.59
N LYS A 155 -3.19 6.91 -9.64
CA LYS A 155 -2.29 7.49 -8.63
C LYS A 155 -3.06 7.99 -7.43
N VAL A 156 -2.34 8.11 -6.31
CA VAL A 156 -2.80 8.77 -5.09
C VAL A 156 -1.83 9.88 -4.73
N ASP A 157 -2.34 11.09 -4.61
CA ASP A 157 -1.59 12.27 -4.19
C ASP A 157 -2.06 12.70 -2.79
N ILE A 158 -1.13 12.84 -1.84
CA ILE A 158 -1.44 13.22 -0.47
C ILE A 158 -0.93 14.64 -0.21
N LEU A 159 -1.87 15.56 -0.03
CA LEU A 159 -1.59 16.96 0.31
C LEU A 159 -1.46 17.08 1.82
N LYS A 160 -0.26 17.47 2.27
CA LYS A 160 0.08 17.51 3.70
C LYS A 160 0.18 18.92 4.25
N ASP A 161 0.43 19.91 3.40
CA ASP A 161 0.67 21.29 3.82
C ASP A 161 -0.56 22.17 3.69
N ALA A 162 -0.68 23.14 4.57
CA ALA A 162 -1.79 24.09 4.58
C ALA A 162 -1.92 24.87 3.25
N SER A 163 -0.81 25.19 2.59
CA SER A 163 -0.83 25.87 1.28
C SER A 163 -1.50 25.03 0.20
N SER A 164 -1.20 23.73 0.13
CA SER A 164 -1.79 22.82 -0.85
C SER A 164 -3.23 22.42 -0.51
N THR A 165 -3.61 22.44 0.77
CA THR A 165 -4.95 22.06 1.23
C THR A 165 -5.93 23.24 1.32
N ALA A 166 -5.45 24.48 1.23
CA ALA A 166 -6.24 25.71 1.41
C ALA A 166 -7.49 25.80 0.51
N ILE A 167 -7.40 25.28 -0.71
CA ILE A 167 -8.51 25.27 -1.66
C ILE A 167 -9.70 24.42 -1.22
N TYR A 168 -9.49 23.48 -0.30
CA TYR A 168 -10.53 22.62 0.27
C TYR A 168 -11.11 23.16 1.58
N GLY A 169 -10.59 24.31 2.05
CA GLY A 169 -11.05 25.01 3.25
C GLY A 169 -10.82 24.23 4.55
N SER A 170 -11.65 24.52 5.56
CA SER A 170 -11.51 23.97 6.91
C SER A 170 -11.62 22.43 6.99
N ARG A 171 -12.32 21.81 6.03
CA ARG A 171 -12.45 20.34 5.97
C ARG A 171 -11.11 19.63 5.70
N ALA A 172 -10.14 20.34 5.14
CA ALA A 172 -8.85 19.79 4.79
C ALA A 172 -7.76 19.97 5.87
N THR A 173 -8.16 20.37 7.08
CA THR A 173 -7.22 20.60 8.22
C THR A 173 -6.37 19.36 8.54
N ASN A 174 -6.91 18.15 8.34
CA ASN A 174 -6.23 16.89 8.58
C ASN A 174 -5.50 16.36 7.32
N GLY A 175 -5.35 17.20 6.29
CA GLY A 175 -4.78 16.82 5.00
C GLY A 175 -5.84 16.34 4.00
N VAL A 176 -5.41 16.13 2.76
CA VAL A 176 -6.27 15.67 1.66
C VAL A 176 -5.63 14.47 0.98
N VAL A 177 -6.40 13.42 0.78
CA VAL A 177 -6.03 12.25 -0.03
C VAL A 177 -6.76 12.36 -1.36
N MET A 178 -6.01 12.66 -2.42
CA MET A 178 -6.54 12.80 -3.77
C MET A 178 -6.29 11.51 -4.54
N ILE A 179 -7.34 10.96 -5.10
CA ILE A 179 -7.30 9.71 -5.86
C ILE A 179 -7.69 10.02 -7.29
N THR A 180 -6.83 9.65 -8.21
CA THR A 180 -7.11 9.69 -9.64
C THR A 180 -7.32 8.26 -10.12
N THR A 181 -8.48 8.00 -10.72
CA THR A 181 -8.78 6.68 -11.28
C THR A 181 -8.26 6.55 -12.70
N LYS A 182 -7.95 5.31 -13.10
CA LYS A 182 -7.51 5.00 -14.46
C LYS A 182 -8.62 5.34 -15.46
N LYS A 183 -8.26 6.02 -16.52
CA LYS A 183 -9.16 6.34 -17.64
C LYS A 183 -8.97 5.37 -18.79
N GLY A 184 -9.89 5.37 -19.75
CA GLY A 184 -9.71 4.66 -21.01
C GLY A 184 -8.52 5.23 -21.78
N ASP A 185 -7.74 4.36 -22.41
CA ASP A 185 -6.57 4.77 -23.19
C ASP A 185 -7.00 5.27 -24.57
N LYS A 186 -6.57 6.48 -24.92
CA LYS A 186 -6.90 7.12 -26.21
C LYS A 186 -6.14 6.51 -27.38
N ASP A 187 -4.99 5.91 -27.09
CA ASP A 187 -4.07 5.38 -28.11
C ASP A 187 -4.40 3.94 -28.49
N VAL A 188 -5.26 3.27 -27.73
CA VAL A 188 -5.66 1.89 -27.97
C VAL A 188 -6.95 1.85 -28.81
N ALA A 189 -6.80 1.65 -30.11
CA ALA A 189 -7.92 1.56 -31.06
C ALA A 189 -8.79 0.28 -30.91
N LYS A 190 -8.37 -0.67 -30.10
CA LYS A 190 -9.08 -1.96 -29.89
C LYS A 190 -9.54 -2.06 -28.44
N THR A 191 -10.70 -2.71 -28.24
CA THR A 191 -11.16 -3.07 -26.89
C THR A 191 -10.18 -4.06 -26.26
N THR A 192 -9.67 -3.74 -25.10
CA THR A 192 -8.81 -4.59 -24.28
C THR A 192 -9.58 -5.08 -23.08
N ILE A 193 -9.51 -6.36 -22.82
CA ILE A 193 -10.08 -7.01 -21.63
C ILE A 193 -8.90 -7.51 -20.82
N SER A 194 -8.79 -7.07 -19.57
CA SER A 194 -7.80 -7.59 -18.62
C SER A 194 -8.50 -8.18 -17.40
N TYR A 195 -7.90 -9.22 -16.86
CA TYR A 195 -8.31 -9.84 -15.62
C TYR A 195 -7.12 -9.90 -14.69
N ASP A 196 -7.32 -9.38 -13.49
CA ASP A 196 -6.37 -9.42 -12.39
C ASP A 196 -7.02 -10.14 -11.20
N GLY A 197 -6.33 -11.12 -10.65
CA GLY A 197 -6.86 -11.86 -9.52
C GLY A 197 -5.76 -12.40 -8.63
N TYR A 198 -6.03 -12.44 -7.33
CA TYR A 198 -5.16 -13.12 -6.39
C TYR A 198 -5.98 -13.81 -5.29
N TYR A 199 -5.38 -14.84 -4.73
CA TYR A 199 -5.84 -15.51 -3.52
C TYR A 199 -4.70 -15.51 -2.50
N GLY A 200 -4.99 -15.10 -1.29
CA GLY A 200 -4.03 -15.03 -0.19
C GLY A 200 -4.55 -15.67 1.09
N VAL A 201 -3.63 -16.18 1.90
CA VAL A 201 -3.91 -16.70 3.24
C VAL A 201 -3.26 -15.77 4.26
N LYS A 202 -4.05 -15.24 5.18
CA LYS A 202 -3.58 -14.46 6.33
C LYS A 202 -3.35 -15.41 7.50
N THR A 203 -2.11 -15.48 7.96
CA THR A 203 -1.72 -16.29 9.12
C THR A 203 -1.35 -15.40 10.29
N LYS A 204 -1.29 -15.98 11.49
CA LYS A 204 -0.74 -15.32 12.68
C LYS A 204 0.71 -14.90 12.38
N ALA A 205 1.03 -13.63 12.55
CA ALA A 205 2.40 -13.12 12.43
C ALA A 205 2.75 -12.34 13.70
N ASN A 206 3.98 -12.54 14.19
CA ASN A 206 4.52 -11.80 15.34
C ASN A 206 3.61 -11.81 16.59
N MET A 207 2.98 -12.94 16.87
CA MET A 207 2.26 -13.11 18.13
C MET A 207 3.28 -13.07 19.27
N PRO A 208 3.03 -12.30 20.34
CA PRO A 208 3.85 -12.39 21.53
C PRO A 208 3.74 -13.79 22.13
N ASP A 209 4.85 -14.30 22.67
CA ASP A 209 4.83 -15.55 23.43
C ASP A 209 4.08 -15.30 24.74
N PHE A 210 2.92 -15.88 24.86
CA PHE A 210 2.14 -15.85 26.08
C PHE A 210 2.63 -16.95 27.03
N MET A 211 2.59 -16.67 28.32
CA MET A 211 2.81 -17.71 29.30
C MET A 211 1.65 -18.70 29.27
N GLU A 212 1.95 -19.94 29.02
CA GLU A 212 0.97 -21.04 28.94
C GLU A 212 1.28 -22.14 29.93
N GLY A 213 0.27 -22.94 30.25
CA GLY A 213 0.44 -24.13 31.07
C GLY A 213 1.18 -23.89 32.37
N ASP A 214 2.24 -24.67 32.61
CA ASP A 214 3.03 -24.62 33.82
C ASP A 214 3.73 -23.29 34.08
N ASP A 215 4.17 -22.59 33.05
CA ASP A 215 4.85 -21.31 33.25
C ASP A 215 3.87 -20.21 33.68
N PHE A 216 2.66 -20.21 33.16
CA PHE A 216 1.60 -19.36 33.68
C PHE A 216 1.24 -19.69 35.12
N MET A 217 1.20 -20.97 35.48
CA MET A 217 0.92 -21.41 36.85
C MET A 217 2.04 -21.01 37.79
N LYS A 218 3.30 -21.16 37.43
CA LYS A 218 4.47 -20.69 38.21
C LYS A 218 4.43 -19.17 38.43
N PHE A 219 4.07 -18.42 37.40
CA PHE A 219 3.91 -16.96 37.50
C PHE A 219 2.77 -16.59 38.48
N ARG A 220 1.61 -17.23 38.35
CA ARG A 220 0.46 -17.01 39.26
C ARG A 220 0.80 -17.35 40.70
N PHE A 221 1.53 -18.44 40.87
CA PHE A 221 2.03 -18.89 42.17
C PHE A 221 3.02 -17.89 42.79
N SER A 222 3.98 -17.41 42.04
CA SER A 222 4.89 -16.37 42.51
C SER A 222 4.17 -15.12 42.95
N ARG A 223 3.13 -14.70 42.21
CA ARG A 223 2.28 -13.57 42.61
C ARG A 223 1.51 -13.83 43.91
N TYR A 224 1.00 -15.05 44.09
CA TYR A 224 0.33 -15.44 45.31
C TYR A 224 1.30 -15.35 46.51
N LEU A 225 2.54 -15.84 46.36
CA LEU A 225 3.58 -15.75 47.37
C LEU A 225 3.84 -14.31 47.79
N VAL A 226 4.05 -13.43 46.82
CA VAL A 226 4.30 -12.02 47.08
C VAL A 226 3.10 -11.36 47.76
N SER A 227 1.87 -11.70 47.39
CA SER A 227 0.66 -11.15 48.01
C SER A 227 0.41 -11.65 49.43
N SER A 228 0.98 -12.80 49.78
CA SER A 228 0.88 -13.36 51.16
C SER A 228 2.02 -12.92 52.07
N MET A 229 2.94 -12.08 51.62
CA MET A 229 3.98 -11.50 52.45
C MET A 229 3.36 -10.47 53.43
N ASP A 230 3.68 -10.62 54.69
CA ASP A 230 3.34 -9.60 55.69
C ASP A 230 4.24 -8.38 55.51
N ALA A 231 3.62 -7.25 55.19
CA ALA A 231 4.31 -5.97 54.96
C ALA A 231 5.10 -5.46 56.18
N SER A 232 4.77 -5.92 57.39
CA SER A 232 5.42 -5.49 58.65
C SER A 232 6.66 -6.30 59.03
N SER A 233 6.71 -7.59 58.67
CA SER A 233 7.77 -8.51 59.06
C SER A 233 8.70 -8.90 57.92
N GLY A 234 8.30 -8.67 56.68
CA GLY A 234 9.02 -9.17 55.49
C GLY A 234 9.01 -10.68 55.37
N MET A 235 8.31 -11.37 56.25
CA MET A 235 8.17 -12.81 56.25
C MET A 235 6.87 -13.27 55.62
N THR A 236 6.93 -14.27 54.77
CA THR A 236 5.74 -14.96 54.29
C THR A 236 5.18 -15.83 55.40
N ASN A 237 3.98 -15.53 55.82
CA ASN A 237 3.27 -16.40 56.75
C ASN A 237 2.54 -17.50 55.92
N TRP A 238 3.27 -18.55 55.58
CA TRP A 238 2.71 -19.51 54.63
C TRP A 238 2.99 -20.97 54.95
N GLU A 239 1.93 -21.67 55.08
CA GLU A 239 1.85 -23.09 54.74
C GLU A 239 1.42 -23.16 53.29
N MET A 240 2.40 -23.28 52.40
CA MET A 240 2.10 -23.40 50.98
C MET A 240 1.75 -24.83 50.67
N THR A 241 0.46 -25.10 50.71
CA THR A 241 -0.10 -26.30 50.15
C THR A 241 -0.71 -25.96 48.79
N ASP A 242 -0.66 -26.87 47.85
CA ASP A 242 -1.34 -26.74 46.55
C ASP A 242 -2.80 -26.39 46.76
N ALA A 243 -3.40 -26.88 47.85
CA ALA A 243 -4.77 -26.59 48.23
C ALA A 243 -5.03 -25.11 48.52
N ASN A 244 -4.13 -24.42 49.23
CA ASN A 244 -4.27 -22.99 49.53
C ASN A 244 -4.12 -22.15 48.28
N PHE A 245 -3.16 -22.46 47.43
CA PHE A 245 -2.97 -21.80 46.14
C PHE A 245 -4.19 -21.99 45.23
N LEU A 246 -4.66 -23.20 45.08
CA LEU A 246 -5.82 -23.52 44.25
C LEU A 246 -7.12 -22.84 44.77
N ASN A 247 -7.28 -22.70 46.10
CA ASN A 247 -8.38 -21.96 46.66
C ASN A 247 -8.30 -20.47 46.35
N PHE A 248 -7.10 -19.89 46.43
CA PHE A 248 -6.86 -18.50 46.10
C PHE A 248 -7.08 -18.23 44.61
N TRP A 249 -6.47 -19.04 43.73
CA TRP A 249 -6.50 -18.81 42.29
C TRP A 249 -7.83 -19.23 41.66
N GLY A 250 -8.31 -20.38 42.01
CA GLY A 250 -9.56 -20.98 41.46
C GLY A 250 -10.83 -20.41 42.06
N ASN A 251 -10.71 -19.47 43.03
CA ASN A 251 -11.87 -18.96 43.76
C ASN A 251 -12.81 -20.07 44.25
N GLY A 252 -12.25 -21.19 44.69
CA GLY A 252 -13.01 -22.38 45.13
C GLY A 252 -13.56 -23.26 44.01
N SER A 253 -13.35 -22.92 42.73
CA SER A 253 -13.85 -23.70 41.60
C SER A 253 -13.18 -25.07 41.51
N GLN A 254 -13.97 -26.14 41.60
CA GLN A 254 -13.47 -27.50 41.43
C GLN A 254 -12.94 -27.75 40.02
N ILE A 255 -13.57 -27.15 39.01
CA ILE A 255 -13.18 -27.31 37.61
C ILE A 255 -11.72 -26.82 37.40
N VAL A 256 -11.38 -25.66 37.96
CA VAL A 256 -10.03 -25.11 37.87
C VAL A 256 -9.00 -25.98 38.59
N LYS A 257 -9.37 -26.54 39.74
CA LYS A 257 -8.51 -27.49 40.47
C LYS A 257 -8.23 -28.74 39.67
N ASP A 258 -9.30 -29.33 39.08
CA ASP A 258 -9.18 -30.53 38.27
C ASP A 258 -8.34 -30.31 37.00
N MET A 259 -8.49 -29.16 36.36
CA MET A 259 -7.68 -28.76 35.20
C MET A 259 -6.20 -28.69 35.57
N TYR A 260 -5.88 -28.03 36.69
CA TYR A 260 -4.51 -27.91 37.18
C TYR A 260 -3.90 -29.27 37.55
N LEU A 261 -4.62 -30.08 38.35
CA LEU A 261 -4.10 -31.38 38.79
C LEU A 261 -3.90 -32.41 37.66
N ASN A 262 -4.69 -32.25 36.59
CA ASN A 262 -4.59 -33.12 35.41
C ASN A 262 -3.70 -32.55 34.30
N ASN A 263 -3.02 -31.42 34.51
CA ASN A 263 -2.23 -30.71 33.50
C ASN A 263 -3.03 -30.46 32.22
N ASN A 264 -4.32 -30.17 32.34
CA ASN A 264 -5.22 -29.94 31.23
C ASN A 264 -5.38 -28.42 31.01
N TYR A 265 -4.48 -27.87 30.25
CA TYR A 265 -4.48 -26.43 29.92
C TYR A 265 -5.10 -26.19 28.55
N THR A 266 -5.81 -25.08 28.44
CA THR A 266 -6.44 -24.67 27.19
C THR A 266 -5.59 -23.61 26.50
N ASP A 267 -5.17 -23.88 25.28
CA ASP A 267 -4.55 -22.88 24.41
C ASP A 267 -5.63 -21.92 23.90
N TRP A 268 -5.79 -20.79 24.61
CA TRP A 268 -6.75 -19.77 24.27
C TRP A 268 -6.40 -19.04 22.98
N VAL A 269 -5.11 -18.94 22.66
CA VAL A 269 -4.66 -18.28 21.42
C VAL A 269 -5.13 -19.08 20.22
N ASP A 270 -5.01 -20.39 20.27
CA ASP A 270 -5.46 -21.26 19.18
C ASP A 270 -7.00 -21.26 19.02
N ILE A 271 -7.72 -21.21 20.14
CA ILE A 271 -9.19 -21.17 20.11
C ILE A 271 -9.73 -19.86 19.54
N VAL A 272 -9.13 -18.69 19.90
CA VAL A 272 -9.66 -17.39 19.52
C VAL A 272 -9.09 -16.86 18.20
N THR A 273 -8.06 -17.50 17.65
CA THR A 273 -7.44 -17.08 16.41
C THR A 273 -7.60 -18.16 15.34
N ARG A 274 -7.76 -17.71 14.10
CA ARG A 274 -7.81 -18.61 12.94
C ARG A 274 -7.09 -17.98 11.76
N ASN A 275 -6.61 -18.80 10.85
CA ASN A 275 -6.14 -18.31 9.57
C ASN A 275 -7.32 -17.76 8.76
N GLY A 276 -7.14 -16.60 8.17
CA GLY A 276 -8.11 -15.99 7.27
C GLY A 276 -7.72 -16.24 5.80
N SER A 277 -8.69 -16.21 4.92
CA SER A 277 -8.44 -16.15 3.48
C SER A 277 -8.91 -14.81 2.93
N GLN A 278 -8.26 -14.35 1.90
CA GLN A 278 -8.66 -13.18 1.11
C GLN A 278 -8.52 -13.50 -0.36
N GLN A 279 -9.43 -12.93 -1.16
CA GLN A 279 -9.38 -13.06 -2.61
C GLN A 279 -9.79 -11.73 -3.23
N ASN A 280 -9.26 -11.43 -4.38
CA ASN A 280 -9.65 -10.28 -5.18
C ASN A 280 -9.70 -10.73 -6.64
N HIS A 281 -10.78 -10.40 -7.32
CA HIS A 281 -10.99 -10.66 -8.73
C HIS A 281 -11.44 -9.36 -9.39
N PHE A 282 -10.69 -8.93 -10.38
CA PHE A 282 -10.96 -7.67 -11.06
C PHE A 282 -10.93 -7.86 -12.57
N ILE A 283 -12.02 -7.52 -13.25
CA ILE A 283 -12.12 -7.52 -14.71
C ILE A 283 -12.21 -6.07 -15.16
N ASN A 284 -11.36 -5.69 -16.09
CA ASN A 284 -11.37 -4.37 -16.69
C ASN A 284 -11.55 -4.49 -18.19
N ILE A 285 -12.47 -3.71 -18.72
CA ILE A 285 -12.75 -3.56 -20.15
C ILE A 285 -12.50 -2.11 -20.50
N SER A 286 -11.55 -1.85 -21.37
CA SER A 286 -11.21 -0.48 -21.80
C SER A 286 -11.00 -0.44 -23.30
N GLY A 287 -11.24 0.72 -23.90
CA GLY A 287 -11.05 0.93 -25.31
C GLY A 287 -11.34 2.33 -25.76
N ASN A 288 -11.10 2.57 -27.05
CA ASN A 288 -11.37 3.81 -27.75
C ASN A 288 -12.18 3.54 -29.01
N ALA A 289 -13.29 4.21 -29.15
CA ALA A 289 -14.14 4.18 -30.34
C ALA A 289 -14.27 5.60 -30.91
N LYS A 290 -13.52 5.92 -31.96
CA LYS A 290 -13.49 7.24 -32.61
C LYS A 290 -13.19 8.38 -31.62
N ASN A 291 -14.24 8.97 -31.05
CA ASN A 291 -14.14 10.15 -30.17
C ASN A 291 -14.47 9.82 -28.69
N ILE A 292 -14.72 8.56 -28.36
CA ILE A 292 -15.14 8.13 -27.04
C ILE A 292 -14.14 7.12 -26.48
N THR A 293 -13.50 7.46 -25.38
CA THR A 293 -12.75 6.51 -24.57
C THR A 293 -13.64 5.98 -23.47
N TYR A 294 -13.59 4.68 -23.23
CA TYR A 294 -14.37 4.05 -22.18
C TYR A 294 -13.51 3.08 -21.37
N ARG A 295 -13.87 2.97 -20.11
CA ARG A 295 -13.33 2.00 -19.16
C ARG A 295 -14.45 1.53 -18.25
N VAL A 296 -14.57 0.24 -18.07
CA VAL A 296 -15.52 -0.40 -17.15
C VAL A 296 -14.72 -1.38 -16.31
N GLY A 297 -14.75 -1.22 -14.99
CA GLY A 297 -14.13 -2.12 -14.02
C GLY A 297 -15.21 -2.86 -13.22
N LEU A 298 -15.03 -4.16 -13.03
CA LEU A 298 -15.85 -4.99 -12.15
C LEU A 298 -14.91 -5.69 -11.17
N GLY A 299 -15.07 -5.41 -9.89
CA GLY A 299 -14.28 -5.99 -8.82
C GLY A 299 -15.13 -6.81 -7.85
N TYR A 300 -14.54 -7.90 -7.33
CA TYR A 300 -15.06 -8.70 -6.22
C TYR A 300 -13.95 -8.95 -5.23
N GLN A 301 -14.21 -8.67 -3.94
CA GLN A 301 -13.30 -8.89 -2.83
C GLN A 301 -13.94 -9.75 -1.76
#